data_6042068093903a0f09612b4278afa88d
#
_entry.id   6042068093903a0f09612b4278afa88d
#
_cell.length_a   1.000
_cell.length_b   1.000
_cell.length_c   1.000
_cell.angle_alpha   90.00
_cell.angle_beta   90.00
_cell.angle_gamma   90.00
#
_symmetry.space_group_name_H-M   'P 1'
#
loop_
_entity.id
_entity.type
_entity.pdbx_description
1 polymer ?
#
loop_
_entity_poly.entity_id
_entity_poly.type
_entity_poly.pdbx_seq_one_letter_code
_entity_poly.pdbx_strand_id
1 'polypeptide(L)'
;MNYFNLLWNLYQLKRNTGMRREQLITLQEKKLRELLVYAYDNSTYYHRVFEEAGITRKQIPLMPLSAFPVLDKQLLMEHFNELVTVSDLKQEDLRRFDREESTEQKKFKDEYHVVHSSGSTGTPGYFVYDEAAWSQMLLGIIRAALWDMTMPQILKLLWKIGRASCRERV
;
A
#
# COMPACT_ATOMS: atom_id res chain seq x y z
N MET A 1 13.94 6.33 -6.37
CA MET A 1 13.14 7.14 -5.40
C MET A 1 13.63 8.58 -5.40
N ASN A 2 12.74 9.57 -5.63
CA ASN A 2 13.12 10.99 -5.60
C ASN A 2 13.07 11.49 -4.15
N TYR A 3 14.23 11.90 -3.59
CA TYR A 3 14.35 12.36 -2.20
C TYR A 3 13.44 13.55 -1.86
N PHE A 4 13.19 14.43 -2.83
CA PHE A 4 12.26 15.55 -2.64
C PHE A 4 10.83 15.07 -2.39
N ASN A 5 10.35 14.11 -3.18
CA ASN A 5 9.03 13.52 -2.99
C ASN A 5 8.92 12.77 -1.65
N LEU A 6 9.99 12.08 -1.25
CA LEU A 6 10.05 11.40 0.05
C LEU A 6 9.88 12.38 1.20
N LEU A 7 10.66 13.46 1.22
CA LEU A 7 10.61 14.50 2.27
C LEU A 7 9.26 15.23 2.26
N TRP A 8 8.72 15.53 1.09
CA TRP A 8 7.41 16.16 0.96
C TRP A 8 6.29 15.27 1.53
N ASN A 9 6.29 13.99 1.20
CA ASN A 9 5.31 13.03 1.71
C ASN A 9 5.45 12.86 3.23
N LEU A 10 6.66 12.77 3.75
CA LEU A 10 6.93 12.71 5.18
C LEU A 10 6.43 13.96 5.90
N TYR A 11 6.68 15.14 5.33
CA TYR A 11 6.16 16.40 5.86
C TYR A 11 4.62 16.40 5.90
N GLN A 12 3.95 15.99 4.82
CA GLN A 12 2.48 15.90 4.77
C GLN A 12 1.94 14.92 5.82
N LEU A 13 2.56 13.76 5.97
CA LEU A 13 2.18 12.77 6.98
C LEU A 13 2.35 13.34 8.40
N LYS A 14 3.45 14.07 8.65
CA LYS A 14 3.67 14.71 9.95
C LYS A 14 2.68 15.85 10.20
N ARG A 15 2.37 16.66 9.19
CA ARG A 15 1.36 17.72 9.30
C ARG A 15 -0.01 17.15 9.68
N ASN A 16 -0.39 15.99 9.16
CA ASN A 16 -1.67 15.35 9.47
C ASN A 16 -1.79 14.96 10.93
N THR A 17 -0.68 14.79 11.67
CA THR A 17 -0.73 14.50 13.11
C THR A 17 -1.26 15.66 13.96
N GLY A 18 -1.17 16.89 13.46
CA GLY A 18 -1.69 18.09 14.10
C GLY A 18 -3.13 18.47 13.68
N MET A 19 -3.76 17.67 12.83
CA MET A 19 -5.14 17.93 12.41
C MET A 19 -6.14 17.67 13.54
N ARG A 20 -7.21 18.47 13.59
CA ARG A 20 -8.36 18.19 14.46
C ARG A 20 -9.09 16.93 13.98
N ARG A 21 -9.79 16.28 14.91
CA ARG A 21 -10.50 15.01 14.62
C ARG A 21 -11.43 15.10 13.41
N GLU A 22 -12.20 16.18 13.28
CA GLU A 22 -13.14 16.39 12.18
C GLU A 22 -12.43 16.47 10.82
N GLN A 23 -11.27 17.15 10.80
CA GLN A 23 -10.44 17.27 9.59
C GLN A 23 -9.85 15.90 9.20
N LEU A 24 -9.45 15.08 10.18
CA LEU A 24 -8.96 13.71 9.92
C LEU A 24 -10.06 12.83 9.37
N ILE A 25 -11.26 12.88 9.94
CA ILE A 25 -12.42 12.11 9.45
C ILE A 25 -12.71 12.50 8.01
N THR A 26 -12.78 13.80 7.70
CA THR A 26 -13.01 14.29 6.33
C THR A 26 -11.92 13.80 5.37
N LEU A 27 -10.65 13.83 5.79
CA LEU A 27 -9.53 13.34 4.98
C LEU A 27 -9.61 11.81 4.77
N GLN A 28 -9.97 11.05 5.79
CA GLN A 28 -10.15 9.59 5.72
C GLN A 28 -11.30 9.22 4.77
N GLU A 29 -12.45 9.88 4.92
CA GLU A 29 -13.61 9.68 4.03
C GLU A 29 -13.24 9.97 2.57
N LYS A 30 -12.58 11.09 2.30
CA LYS A 30 -12.14 11.43 0.96
C LYS A 30 -11.24 10.32 0.37
N LYS A 31 -10.21 9.89 1.11
CA LYS A 31 -9.28 8.86 0.65
C LYS A 31 -9.96 7.50 0.47
N LEU A 32 -10.88 7.15 1.36
CA LEU A 32 -11.67 5.93 1.24
C LEU A 32 -12.48 5.93 -0.06
N ARG A 33 -13.17 7.04 -0.37
CA ARG A 33 -13.96 7.15 -1.60
C ARG A 33 -13.09 7.06 -2.86
N GLU A 34 -11.94 7.73 -2.86
CA GLU A 34 -10.97 7.63 -3.95
C GLU A 34 -10.49 6.18 -4.14
N LEU A 35 -10.20 5.46 -3.05
CA LEU A 35 -9.79 4.06 -3.09
C LEU A 35 -10.89 3.13 -3.61
N LEU A 36 -12.14 3.30 -3.15
CA LEU A 36 -13.26 2.48 -3.61
C LEU A 36 -13.57 2.70 -5.10
N VAL A 37 -13.51 3.95 -5.57
CA VAL A 37 -13.65 4.27 -7.01
C VAL A 37 -12.50 3.64 -7.79
N TYR A 38 -11.27 3.76 -7.32
CA TYR A 38 -10.11 3.14 -7.96
C TYR A 38 -10.25 1.60 -8.04
N ALA A 39 -10.69 0.95 -6.96
CA ALA A 39 -10.92 -0.49 -6.93
C ALA A 39 -12.01 -0.91 -7.93
N TYR A 40 -13.11 -0.18 -7.99
CA TYR A 40 -14.18 -0.42 -8.95
C TYR A 40 -13.70 -0.29 -10.41
N ASP A 41 -12.91 0.74 -10.70
CA ASP A 41 -12.46 1.04 -12.07
C ASP A 41 -11.33 0.09 -12.54
N ASN A 42 -10.53 -0.49 -11.65
CA ASN A 42 -9.30 -1.20 -12.00
C ASN A 42 -9.25 -2.67 -11.59
N SER A 43 -10.19 -3.17 -10.78
CA SER A 43 -10.25 -4.57 -10.36
C SER A 43 -11.54 -5.22 -10.87
N THR A 44 -11.39 -6.29 -11.63
CA THR A 44 -12.54 -7.05 -12.15
C THR A 44 -13.40 -7.62 -11.02
N TYR A 45 -12.77 -8.06 -9.92
CA TYR A 45 -13.48 -8.55 -8.74
C TYR A 45 -14.34 -7.46 -8.11
N TYR A 46 -13.75 -6.29 -7.77
CA TYR A 46 -14.48 -5.22 -7.11
C TYR A 46 -15.56 -4.63 -8.02
N HIS A 47 -15.30 -4.53 -9.32
CA HIS A 47 -16.32 -4.12 -10.28
C HIS A 47 -17.55 -5.03 -10.17
N ARG A 48 -17.35 -6.34 -10.29
CA ARG A 48 -18.43 -7.35 -10.26
C ARG A 48 -19.18 -7.34 -8.92
N VAL A 49 -18.49 -7.44 -7.79
CA VAL A 49 -19.16 -7.56 -6.48
C VAL A 49 -19.88 -6.28 -6.06
N PHE A 50 -19.45 -5.09 -6.53
CA PHE A 50 -20.19 -3.86 -6.28
C PHE A 50 -21.45 -3.81 -7.12
N GLU A 51 -21.39 -4.17 -8.40
CA GLU A 51 -22.57 -4.26 -9.26
C GLU A 51 -23.59 -5.30 -8.72
N GLU A 52 -23.13 -6.46 -8.27
CA GLU A 52 -23.98 -7.49 -7.62
C GLU A 52 -24.65 -6.97 -6.35
N ALA A 53 -23.98 -6.09 -5.61
CA ALA A 53 -24.53 -5.39 -4.45
C ALA A 53 -25.43 -4.18 -4.83
N GLY A 54 -25.65 -3.92 -6.12
CA GLY A 54 -26.44 -2.79 -6.61
C GLY A 54 -25.75 -1.44 -6.47
N ILE A 55 -24.41 -1.44 -6.32
CA ILE A 55 -23.60 -0.22 -6.13
C ILE A 55 -22.94 0.15 -7.45
N THR A 56 -23.49 1.16 -8.12
CA THR A 56 -22.89 1.73 -9.32
C THR A 56 -21.76 2.71 -8.98
N ARG A 57 -20.88 2.96 -9.95
CA ARG A 57 -19.76 3.91 -9.80
C ARG A 57 -20.19 5.29 -9.24
N LYS A 58 -21.35 5.79 -9.67
CA LYS A 58 -21.88 7.10 -9.22
C LYS A 58 -22.35 7.08 -7.77
N GLN A 59 -22.74 5.91 -7.25
CA GLN A 59 -23.23 5.75 -5.88
C GLN A 59 -22.11 5.56 -4.87
N ILE A 60 -20.92 5.06 -5.30
CA ILE A 60 -19.77 4.82 -4.40
C ILE A 60 -19.47 6.00 -3.45
N PRO A 61 -19.45 7.27 -3.90
CA PRO A 61 -19.18 8.39 -3.00
C PRO A 61 -20.27 8.63 -1.94
N LEU A 62 -21.47 8.11 -2.14
CA LEU A 62 -22.67 8.40 -1.33
C LEU A 62 -23.04 7.26 -0.36
N MET A 63 -22.59 6.04 -0.65
CA MET A 63 -22.96 4.86 0.13
C MET A 63 -22.20 4.77 1.44
N PRO A 64 -22.82 4.28 2.55
CA PRO A 64 -22.09 4.00 3.78
C PRO A 64 -21.13 2.83 3.57
N LEU A 65 -20.00 2.81 4.30
CA LEU A 65 -18.98 1.75 4.17
C LEU A 65 -19.59 0.34 4.41
N SER A 66 -20.57 0.22 5.28
CA SER A 66 -21.27 -1.03 5.57
C SER A 66 -22.08 -1.61 4.41
N ALA A 67 -22.32 -0.85 3.34
CA ALA A 67 -22.99 -1.31 2.15
C ALA A 67 -22.06 -2.09 1.20
N PHE A 68 -20.74 -1.92 1.36
CA PHE A 68 -19.76 -2.57 0.48
C PHE A 68 -19.49 -4.01 0.93
N PRO A 69 -19.32 -4.95 -0.03
CA PRO A 69 -18.94 -6.32 0.26
C PRO A 69 -17.62 -6.42 1.03
N VAL A 70 -17.55 -7.37 1.95
CA VAL A 70 -16.35 -7.61 2.76
C VAL A 70 -15.46 -8.62 2.03
N LEU A 71 -14.18 -8.32 1.92
CA LEU A 71 -13.16 -9.23 1.43
C LEU A 71 -12.43 -9.85 2.63
N ASP A 72 -12.47 -11.16 2.74
CA ASP A 72 -11.66 -11.92 3.68
C ASP A 72 -10.43 -12.57 3.02
N LYS A 73 -9.61 -13.28 3.80
CA LYS A 73 -8.40 -13.92 3.29
C LYS A 73 -8.71 -15.04 2.30
N GLN A 74 -9.81 -15.77 2.49
CA GLN A 74 -10.18 -16.86 1.60
C GLN A 74 -10.57 -16.32 0.23
N LEU A 75 -11.46 -15.33 0.18
CA LEU A 75 -11.84 -14.64 -1.05
C LEU A 75 -10.65 -13.97 -1.75
N LEU A 76 -9.72 -13.37 -0.96
CA LEU A 76 -8.48 -12.82 -1.52
C LEU A 76 -7.67 -13.88 -2.26
N MET A 77 -7.57 -15.08 -1.71
CA MET A 77 -6.78 -16.17 -2.30
C MET A 77 -7.47 -16.80 -3.52
N GLU A 78 -8.79 -16.98 -3.44
CA GLU A 78 -9.60 -17.58 -4.52
C GLU A 78 -9.68 -16.66 -5.75
N HIS A 79 -9.81 -15.34 -5.52
CA HIS A 79 -10.02 -14.35 -6.57
C HIS A 79 -8.80 -13.44 -6.81
N PHE A 80 -7.61 -13.85 -6.40
CA PHE A 80 -6.40 -13.03 -6.51
C PHE A 80 -6.22 -12.40 -7.91
N ASN A 81 -6.36 -13.19 -8.96
CA ASN A 81 -6.15 -12.74 -10.34
C ASN A 81 -7.21 -11.73 -10.82
N GLU A 82 -8.38 -11.70 -10.20
CA GLU A 82 -9.43 -10.72 -10.47
C GLU A 82 -9.29 -9.46 -9.60
N LEU A 83 -8.66 -9.62 -8.42
CA LEU A 83 -8.46 -8.54 -7.43
C LEU A 83 -7.34 -7.59 -7.84
N VAL A 84 -6.30 -8.09 -8.50
CA VAL A 84 -5.16 -7.27 -8.92
C VAL A 84 -5.58 -6.21 -9.93
N THR A 85 -4.98 -5.03 -9.81
CA THR A 85 -5.24 -3.88 -10.69
C THR A 85 -4.23 -3.77 -11.84
N VAL A 86 -3.35 -4.78 -11.98
CA VAL A 86 -2.32 -4.88 -13.02
C VAL A 86 -2.64 -6.10 -13.90
N SER A 87 -2.74 -5.89 -15.21
CA SER A 87 -3.26 -6.87 -16.15
C SER A 87 -2.46 -8.18 -16.25
N ASP A 88 -1.14 -8.14 -16.10
CA ASP A 88 -0.25 -9.29 -16.35
C ASP A 88 0.30 -9.93 -15.07
N LEU A 89 -0.42 -9.80 -13.96
CA LEU A 89 0.02 -10.32 -12.67
C LEU A 89 -0.88 -11.47 -12.22
N LYS A 90 -0.29 -12.68 -12.13
CA LYS A 90 -0.99 -13.89 -11.69
C LYS A 90 -0.38 -14.42 -10.39
N GLN A 91 -1.23 -14.99 -9.54
CA GLN A 91 -0.80 -15.59 -8.28
C GLN A 91 0.24 -16.71 -8.48
N GLU A 92 0.09 -17.48 -9.53
CA GLU A 92 1.02 -18.59 -9.84
C GLU A 92 2.44 -18.09 -10.14
N ASP A 93 2.55 -16.97 -10.87
CA ASP A 93 3.85 -16.35 -11.18
C ASP A 93 4.53 -15.83 -9.90
N LEU A 94 3.77 -15.28 -8.97
CA LEU A 94 4.28 -14.87 -7.66
C LEU A 94 4.74 -16.06 -6.81
N ARG A 95 3.98 -17.15 -6.82
CA ARG A 95 4.38 -18.39 -6.14
C ARG A 95 5.66 -19.00 -6.72
N ARG A 96 5.86 -18.87 -8.03
CA ARG A 96 7.09 -19.32 -8.70
C ARG A 96 8.26 -18.43 -8.29
N PHE A 97 8.09 -17.12 -8.37
CA PHE A 97 9.07 -16.13 -7.95
C PHE A 97 9.51 -16.31 -6.49
N ASP A 98 8.58 -16.57 -5.58
CA ASP A 98 8.82 -16.77 -4.16
C ASP A 98 9.62 -18.04 -3.85
N ARG A 99 9.49 -19.09 -4.70
CA ARG A 99 10.25 -20.35 -4.58
C ARG A 99 11.68 -20.24 -5.11
N GLU A 100 11.96 -19.26 -5.94
CA GLU A 100 13.31 -19.01 -6.44
C GLU A 100 14.14 -18.39 -5.31
N GLU A 101 14.85 -19.25 -4.55
CA GLU A 101 15.78 -18.84 -3.48
C GLU A 101 16.85 -17.92 -4.07
N SER A 102 16.69 -16.62 -3.84
CA SER A 102 17.65 -15.61 -4.22
C SER A 102 18.09 -14.85 -2.97
N THR A 103 19.40 -14.82 -2.72
CA THR A 103 20.02 -14.02 -1.67
C THR A 103 19.96 -12.52 -1.94
N GLU A 104 19.59 -12.11 -3.16
CA GLU A 104 19.43 -10.73 -3.57
C GLU A 104 17.97 -10.30 -3.49
N GLN A 105 17.71 -9.06 -3.08
CA GLN A 105 16.37 -8.45 -3.11
C GLN A 105 15.94 -8.22 -4.56
N LYS A 106 15.43 -9.27 -5.21
CA LYS A 106 14.89 -9.20 -6.56
C LYS A 106 13.49 -8.59 -6.52
N LYS A 107 13.20 -7.76 -7.52
CA LYS A 107 11.83 -7.33 -7.80
C LYS A 107 11.19 -8.30 -8.79
N PHE A 108 9.92 -8.60 -8.58
CA PHE A 108 9.15 -9.35 -9.57
C PHE A 108 9.02 -8.53 -10.85
N LYS A 109 9.41 -9.11 -11.99
CA LYS A 109 9.49 -8.43 -13.29
C LYS A 109 10.35 -7.15 -13.29
N ASP A 110 11.36 -7.06 -12.42
CA ASP A 110 12.23 -5.87 -12.22
C ASP A 110 11.48 -4.60 -11.80
N GLU A 111 10.19 -4.68 -11.52
CA GLU A 111 9.30 -3.55 -11.27
C GLU A 111 8.64 -3.63 -9.89
N TYR A 112 8.12 -4.80 -9.49
CA TYR A 112 7.25 -4.92 -8.33
C TYR A 112 7.95 -5.49 -7.09
N HIS A 113 7.70 -4.87 -5.94
CA HIS A 113 8.02 -5.45 -4.64
C HIS A 113 6.92 -6.43 -4.24
N VAL A 114 7.29 -7.63 -3.87
CA VAL A 114 6.36 -8.69 -3.43
C VAL A 114 6.57 -8.95 -1.95
N VAL A 115 5.48 -8.95 -1.19
CA VAL A 115 5.45 -9.33 0.23
C VAL A 115 4.40 -10.41 0.41
N HIS A 116 4.68 -11.41 1.22
CA HIS A 116 3.72 -12.45 1.54
C HIS A 116 3.50 -12.57 3.05
N SER A 117 2.32 -13.04 3.45
CA SER A 117 2.04 -13.41 4.84
C SER A 117 2.73 -14.73 5.17
N SER A 118 3.04 -14.98 6.46
CA SER A 118 3.77 -16.18 6.93
C SER A 118 3.12 -17.52 6.58
N GLY A 119 1.88 -17.53 6.07
CA GLY A 119 1.20 -18.77 5.70
C GLY A 119 0.87 -19.72 6.85
N SER A 120 0.91 -19.25 8.10
CA SER A 120 0.60 -20.04 9.30
C SER A 120 -0.76 -20.78 9.26
N THR A 121 -1.67 -20.34 8.39
CA THR A 121 -2.98 -20.96 8.11
C THR A 121 -2.99 -21.80 6.82
N GLY A 122 -1.82 -22.17 6.27
CA GLY A 122 -1.65 -23.03 5.10
C GLY A 122 -1.13 -22.30 3.87
N THR A 123 -1.86 -21.33 3.32
CA THR A 123 -1.45 -20.64 2.08
C THR A 123 -1.09 -19.18 2.34
N PRO A 124 0.09 -18.70 1.90
CA PRO A 124 0.46 -17.30 2.05
C PRO A 124 -0.41 -16.39 1.15
N GLY A 125 -0.85 -15.25 1.67
CA GLY A 125 -1.42 -14.17 0.86
C GLY A 125 -0.30 -13.31 0.29
N TYR A 126 -0.37 -12.99 -0.99
CA TYR A 126 0.61 -12.14 -1.67
C TYR A 126 0.10 -10.69 -1.78
N PHE A 127 1.02 -9.75 -1.59
CA PHE A 127 0.79 -8.32 -1.74
C PHE A 127 1.87 -7.76 -2.66
N VAL A 128 1.45 -7.03 -3.68
CA VAL A 128 2.34 -6.52 -4.73
C VAL A 128 2.29 -5.01 -4.74
N TYR A 129 3.45 -4.39 -4.75
CA TYR A 129 3.61 -2.94 -4.71
C TYR A 129 4.47 -2.49 -5.88
N ASP A 130 4.03 -1.51 -6.63
CA ASP A 130 4.91 -0.71 -7.47
C ASP A 130 5.83 0.17 -6.60
N GLU A 131 6.77 0.88 -7.21
CA GLU A 131 7.73 1.73 -6.49
C GLU A 131 7.06 2.85 -5.70
N ALA A 132 5.94 3.38 -6.19
CA ALA A 132 5.20 4.46 -5.52
C ALA A 132 4.46 3.92 -4.29
N ALA A 133 3.71 2.83 -4.44
CA ALA A 133 2.98 2.18 -3.34
C ALA A 133 3.94 1.64 -2.26
N TRP A 134 5.09 1.06 -2.68
CA TRP A 134 6.15 0.63 -1.77
C TRP A 134 6.70 1.78 -0.93
N SER A 135 7.01 2.90 -1.58
CA SER A 135 7.48 4.11 -0.90
C SER A 135 6.45 4.65 0.09
N GLN A 136 5.16 4.64 -0.26
CA GLN A 136 4.07 5.06 0.64
C GLN A 136 3.93 4.14 1.86
N MET A 137 4.04 2.83 1.66
CA MET A 137 4.01 1.85 2.73
C MET A 137 5.17 2.06 3.71
N LEU A 138 6.42 2.21 3.20
CA LEU A 138 7.60 2.51 4.01
C LEU A 138 7.47 3.82 4.78
N LEU A 139 6.94 4.87 4.14
CA LEU A 139 6.66 6.15 4.81
C LEU A 139 5.66 6.02 5.96
N GLY A 140 4.65 5.14 5.82
CA GLY A 140 3.72 4.82 6.89
C GLY A 140 4.43 4.22 8.11
N ILE A 141 5.35 3.27 7.89
CA ILE A 141 6.18 2.64 8.93
C ILE A 141 7.11 3.68 9.58
N ILE A 142 7.83 4.46 8.76
CA ILE A 142 8.74 5.52 9.24
C ILE A 142 7.97 6.54 10.08
N ARG A 143 6.79 6.96 9.63
CA ARG A 143 5.92 7.86 10.41
C ARG A 143 5.59 7.29 11.79
N ALA A 144 5.23 6.01 11.87
CA ALA A 144 4.90 5.36 13.14
C ALA A 144 6.12 5.33 14.07
N ALA A 145 7.32 5.01 13.54
CA ALA A 145 8.57 4.98 14.29
C ALA A 145 9.04 6.37 14.75
N LEU A 146 8.72 7.42 13.99
CA LEU A 146 9.15 8.80 14.26
C LEU A 146 8.01 9.70 14.82
N TRP A 147 6.98 9.07 15.39
CA TRP A 147 5.76 9.76 15.81
C TRP A 147 6.04 10.98 16.71
N ASP A 148 6.89 10.82 17.72
CA ASP A 148 7.20 11.86 18.71
C ASP A 148 8.31 12.82 18.27
N MET A 149 8.95 12.59 17.11
CA MET A 149 10.04 13.42 16.64
C MET A 149 9.54 14.67 15.89
N THR A 150 10.16 15.80 16.17
CA THR A 150 9.96 17.04 15.41
C THR A 150 10.67 16.95 14.03
N MET A 151 10.24 17.77 13.05
CA MET A 151 10.89 17.80 11.72
C MET A 151 12.41 18.06 11.77
N PRO A 152 12.93 18.99 12.59
CA PRO A 152 14.38 19.16 12.72
C PRO A 152 15.11 17.92 13.24
N GLN A 153 14.49 17.18 14.18
CA GLN A 153 15.06 15.92 14.70
C GLN A 153 15.08 14.83 13.61
N ILE A 154 14.01 14.72 12.83
CA ILE A 154 13.92 13.78 11.70
C ILE A 154 15.01 14.09 10.66
N LEU A 155 15.15 15.35 10.26
CA LEU A 155 16.18 15.78 9.31
C LEU A 155 17.59 15.48 9.83
N LYS A 156 17.86 15.74 11.12
CA LYS A 156 19.14 15.42 11.76
C LYS A 156 19.42 13.92 11.79
N LEU A 157 18.38 13.10 12.01
CA LEU A 157 18.49 11.63 11.96
C LEU A 157 18.83 11.14 10.55
N LEU A 158 18.10 11.59 9.54
CA LEU A 158 18.35 11.25 8.14
C LEU A 158 19.75 11.66 7.68
N TRP A 159 20.22 12.84 8.09
CA TRP A 159 21.58 13.29 7.81
C TRP A 159 22.66 12.39 8.45
N LYS A 160 22.46 11.94 9.70
CA LYS A 160 23.36 10.99 10.37
C LYS A 160 23.41 9.64 9.65
N ILE A 161 22.25 9.09 9.27
CA ILE A 161 22.16 7.81 8.54
C ILE A 161 22.87 7.92 7.19
N GLY A 162 22.63 9.00 6.43
CA GLY A 162 23.29 9.23 5.15
C GLY A 162 24.81 9.29 5.26
N ARG A 163 25.35 9.89 6.33
CA ARG A 163 26.80 9.93 6.58
C ARG A 163 27.38 8.57 6.98
N ALA A 164 26.66 7.75 7.73
CA ALA A 164 27.11 6.41 8.09
C ALA A 164 27.22 5.52 6.84
N SER A 165 26.22 5.54 5.96
CA SER A 165 26.22 4.79 4.69
C SER A 165 27.34 5.21 3.72
N CYS A 166 27.80 6.46 3.77
CA CYS A 166 28.98 6.90 2.98
C CYS A 166 30.31 6.42 3.56
N ARG A 167 30.37 6.08 4.86
CA ARG A 167 31.61 5.68 5.53
C ARG A 167 31.93 4.19 5.34
N GLU A 168 30.95 3.37 5.03
CA GLU A 168 31.10 1.92 4.80
C GLU A 168 31.49 1.59 3.34
N ARG A 169 31.61 2.59 2.46
CA ARG A 169 31.99 2.40 1.04
C ARG A 169 33.43 2.81 0.72
N VAL A 170 34.29 2.94 1.73
CA VAL A 170 35.73 3.23 1.53
C VAL A 170 36.57 2.06 2.01
#